data_df718422982581b32257679fc805c988
#
_entry.id   df718422982581b32257679fc805c988
#
_cell.length_a   1.000
_cell.length_b   1.000
_cell.length_c   1.000
_cell.angle_alpha   90.00
_cell.angle_beta   90.00
_cell.angle_gamma   90.00
#
_symmetry.space_group_name_H-M   'P 1'
#
loop_
_entity.id
_entity.type
_entity.pdbx_description
1 polymer ?
#
loop_
_entity_poly.entity_id
_entity_poly.type
_entity_poly.pdbx_seq_one_letter_code
_entity_poly.pdbx_strand_id
1 'polypeptide(L)'
;MAAAGGGDCEGAAPEADRPHQRPFLIGVSGGTASGKSTVCEKIMELLGQNEVDHRQRKLVILSQDRFYKVLTPEQKAKALKGQYNFDHPDAFDNELMHRTLTRIVEGRTVEVPTYDFVTHSRLAETTVVYPADVVLFEGILVFYSQEIRDMFHLRLFVDTDSDVRLSRRVLRDVQRGRDLEQILTQYTTFVKPAFEEFCLPTKKYADVIIPRGVDNMGKNWAWRLPPLPPEPGSRHRPSCRGS
;
A
#
# COMPACT_ATOMS: atom_id res chain seq x y z
N MET A 1 47.30 18.05 -44.73
CA MET A 1 46.93 16.69 -44.32
C MET A 1 46.36 16.76 -42.90
N ALA A 2 45.04 16.72 -42.79
CA ALA A 2 44.33 16.75 -41.51
C ALA A 2 43.62 15.42 -41.36
N ALA A 3 43.90 14.72 -40.26
CA ALA A 3 43.19 13.48 -39.89
C ALA A 3 42.11 13.83 -38.85
N ALA A 4 40.87 13.61 -39.20
CA ALA A 4 39.72 13.71 -38.32
C ALA A 4 39.63 12.45 -37.47
N GLY A 5 39.66 12.62 -36.14
CA GLY A 5 39.33 11.58 -35.19
C GLY A 5 37.83 11.58 -34.96
N GLY A 6 37.14 10.54 -35.43
CA GLY A 6 35.75 10.25 -35.07
C GLY A 6 35.66 9.70 -33.66
N GLY A 7 34.99 10.41 -32.79
CA GLY A 7 34.58 9.90 -31.47
C GLY A 7 33.27 9.11 -31.62
N ASP A 8 33.33 7.80 -31.43
CA ASP A 8 32.17 6.94 -31.33
C ASP A 8 31.43 7.25 -30.01
N CYS A 9 30.28 7.88 -30.13
CA CYS A 9 29.31 7.96 -29.05
C CYS A 9 28.68 6.57 -28.90
N GLU A 10 29.17 5.76 -27.96
CA GLU A 10 28.45 4.58 -27.52
C GLU A 10 27.08 4.99 -27.01
N GLY A 11 26.10 4.73 -27.85
CA GLY A 11 24.70 4.87 -27.48
C GLY A 11 24.36 3.94 -26.32
N ALA A 12 23.95 4.53 -25.20
CA ALA A 12 23.38 3.79 -24.11
C ALA A 12 22.22 2.95 -24.64
N ALA A 13 22.29 1.63 -24.48
CA ALA A 13 21.23 0.72 -24.86
C ALA A 13 19.91 1.13 -24.17
N PRO A 14 18.75 1.02 -24.85
CA PRO A 14 17.47 1.36 -24.25
C PRO A 14 17.22 0.49 -23.04
N GLU A 15 16.79 1.11 -21.94
CA GLU A 15 16.56 0.57 -20.59
C GLU A 15 15.47 -0.54 -20.51
N ALA A 16 14.98 -1.00 -21.68
CA ALA A 16 13.87 -1.94 -21.82
C ALA A 16 14.23 -3.42 -21.59
N ASP A 17 15.51 -3.79 -21.42
CA ASP A 17 15.95 -5.19 -21.50
C ASP A 17 16.64 -5.70 -20.22
N ARG A 18 16.36 -5.08 -19.06
CA ARG A 18 16.76 -5.68 -17.78
C ARG A 18 15.71 -6.74 -17.40
N PRO A 19 16.12 -7.97 -17.03
CA PRO A 19 15.19 -8.98 -16.56
C PRO A 19 14.35 -8.39 -15.44
N HIS A 20 13.01 -8.44 -15.57
CA HIS A 20 12.08 -7.92 -14.58
C HIS A 20 12.29 -8.70 -13.28
N GLN A 21 12.98 -8.08 -12.34
CA GLN A 21 13.13 -8.62 -11.01
C GLN A 21 11.76 -8.57 -10.33
N ARG A 22 11.39 -9.68 -9.66
CA ARG A 22 10.14 -9.73 -8.90
C ARG A 22 10.16 -8.66 -7.82
N PRO A 23 9.13 -7.82 -7.70
CA PRO A 23 9.07 -6.77 -6.71
C PRO A 23 9.06 -7.33 -5.29
N PHE A 24 9.66 -6.61 -4.35
CA PHE A 24 9.50 -6.90 -2.93
C PHE A 24 8.15 -6.36 -2.45
N LEU A 25 7.21 -7.25 -2.13
CA LEU A 25 5.86 -6.91 -1.75
C LEU A 25 5.73 -6.80 -0.23
N ILE A 26 5.31 -5.63 0.26
CA ILE A 26 5.09 -5.34 1.68
C ILE A 26 3.62 -5.11 1.93
N GLY A 27 3.03 -5.89 2.81
CA GLY A 27 1.67 -5.67 3.29
C GLY A 27 1.64 -4.77 4.53
N VAL A 28 0.76 -3.77 4.55
CA VAL A 28 0.58 -2.86 5.70
C VAL A 28 -0.87 -2.90 6.14
N SER A 29 -1.14 -3.57 7.26
CA SER A 29 -2.48 -3.71 7.84
C SER A 29 -2.65 -2.87 9.10
N GLY A 30 -3.89 -2.65 9.48
CA GLY A 30 -4.27 -1.94 10.70
C GLY A 30 -5.64 -1.28 10.58
N GLY A 31 -6.26 -0.95 11.69
CA GLY A 31 -7.61 -0.37 11.71
C GLY A 31 -7.71 0.97 10.96
N THR A 32 -8.96 1.37 10.70
CA THR A 32 -9.20 2.71 10.13
C THR A 32 -8.55 3.79 11.00
N ALA A 33 -7.96 4.80 10.36
CA ALA A 33 -7.26 5.92 11.01
C ALA A 33 -6.09 5.51 11.94
N SER A 34 -5.52 4.30 11.78
CA SER A 34 -4.34 3.88 12.54
C SER A 34 -3.04 4.57 12.10
N GLY A 35 -3.02 5.19 10.92
CA GLY A 35 -1.85 5.84 10.34
C GLY A 35 -1.09 4.97 9.32
N LYS A 36 -1.72 3.96 8.72
CA LYS A 36 -1.11 3.10 7.69
C LYS A 36 -0.49 3.87 6.53
N SER A 37 -1.27 4.78 5.92
CA SER A 37 -0.80 5.57 4.78
C SER A 37 0.42 6.42 5.16
N THR A 38 0.43 7.03 6.35
CA THR A 38 1.59 7.79 6.84
C THR A 38 2.81 6.90 7.08
N VAL A 39 2.60 5.64 7.52
CA VAL A 39 3.69 4.65 7.63
C VAL A 39 4.24 4.34 6.23
N CYS A 40 3.38 4.13 5.24
CA CYS A 40 3.79 3.89 3.85
C CYS A 40 4.57 5.09 3.27
N GLU A 41 4.08 6.31 3.46
CA GLU A 41 4.77 7.54 3.07
C GLU A 41 6.15 7.66 3.72
N LYS A 42 6.25 7.30 5.01
CA LYS A 42 7.52 7.36 5.72
C LYS A 42 8.51 6.29 5.25
N ILE A 43 8.04 5.10 4.90
CA ILE A 43 8.89 4.06 4.27
C ILE A 43 9.39 4.58 2.92
N MET A 44 8.53 5.22 2.13
CA MET A 44 8.88 5.81 0.84
C MET A 44 9.97 6.87 0.98
N GLU A 45 9.84 7.81 1.93
CA GLU A 45 10.86 8.82 2.23
C GLU A 45 12.21 8.19 2.61
N LEU A 46 12.21 7.14 3.44
CA LEU A 46 13.43 6.44 3.86
C LEU A 46 14.13 5.72 2.73
N LEU A 47 13.39 5.30 1.70
CA LEU A 47 13.94 4.73 0.47
C LEU A 47 14.40 5.80 -0.54
N GLY A 48 14.37 7.07 -0.13
CA GLY A 48 14.87 8.19 -0.94
C GLY A 48 13.90 8.64 -2.04
N GLN A 49 12.62 8.32 -1.90
CA GLN A 49 11.57 8.78 -2.81
C GLN A 49 10.67 9.78 -2.08
N ASN A 50 10.61 11.03 -2.57
CA ASN A 50 9.87 12.11 -1.92
C ASN A 50 8.41 12.22 -2.38
N GLU A 51 8.05 11.60 -3.50
CA GLU A 51 6.70 11.65 -4.09
C GLU A 51 6.24 10.27 -4.55
N VAL A 52 4.93 10.04 -4.47
CA VAL A 52 4.30 8.84 -5.04
C VAL A 52 4.15 9.05 -6.55
N ASP A 53 5.12 8.56 -7.30
CA ASP A 53 5.04 8.52 -8.75
C ASP A 53 4.88 7.06 -9.21
N HIS A 54 3.72 6.75 -9.79
CA HIS A 54 3.43 5.41 -10.32
C HIS A 54 4.30 5.04 -11.54
N ARG A 55 5.09 5.98 -12.05
CA ARG A 55 6.05 5.78 -13.14
C ARG A 55 7.46 5.50 -12.63
N GLN A 56 7.74 5.76 -11.36
CA GLN A 56 9.06 5.48 -10.78
C GLN A 56 9.19 4.00 -10.44
N ARG A 57 10.30 3.40 -10.84
CA ARG A 57 10.60 1.98 -10.62
C ARG A 57 10.90 1.61 -9.17
N LYS A 58 11.21 2.56 -8.30
CA LYS A 58 11.70 2.26 -6.95
C LYS A 58 10.60 1.73 -6.04
N LEU A 59 9.52 2.49 -5.89
CA LEU A 59 8.45 2.14 -4.95
C LEU A 59 7.08 2.62 -5.43
N VAL A 60 6.08 1.76 -5.23
CA VAL A 60 4.67 2.07 -5.48
C VAL A 60 3.84 1.77 -4.23
N ILE A 61 2.90 2.67 -3.90
CA ILE A 61 1.92 2.47 -2.84
C ILE A 61 0.55 2.19 -3.46
N LEU A 62 -0.05 1.06 -3.08
CA LEU A 62 -1.39 0.66 -3.49
C LEU A 62 -2.28 0.53 -2.27
N SER A 63 -3.50 1.07 -2.35
CA SER A 63 -4.50 0.95 -1.30
C SER A 63 -5.53 -0.13 -1.63
N GLN A 64 -5.86 -0.96 -0.64
CA GLN A 64 -6.98 -1.90 -0.68
C GLN A 64 -8.32 -1.22 -0.96
N ASP A 65 -8.47 0.04 -0.56
CA ASP A 65 -9.69 0.82 -0.74
C ASP A 65 -10.08 1.03 -2.21
N ARG A 66 -9.17 0.79 -3.15
CA ARG A 66 -9.46 0.79 -4.59
C ARG A 66 -10.26 -0.43 -5.05
N PHE A 67 -10.28 -1.49 -4.24
CA PHE A 67 -10.84 -2.79 -4.60
C PHE A 67 -12.22 -3.05 -3.96
N TYR A 68 -12.95 -2.02 -3.52
CA TYR A 68 -14.33 -2.20 -3.13
C TYR A 68 -15.17 -2.75 -4.29
N LYS A 69 -16.09 -3.67 -3.99
CA LYS A 69 -17.04 -4.22 -4.97
C LYS A 69 -17.94 -3.14 -5.55
N VAL A 70 -18.41 -3.38 -6.75
CA VAL A 70 -19.51 -2.59 -7.33
C VAL A 70 -20.78 -2.95 -6.57
N LEU A 71 -21.41 -1.94 -5.97
CA LEU A 71 -22.61 -2.13 -5.16
C LEU A 71 -23.85 -2.29 -6.05
N THR A 72 -24.82 -3.11 -5.61
CA THR A 72 -26.15 -3.13 -6.20
C THR A 72 -26.88 -1.80 -5.92
N PRO A 73 -27.94 -1.46 -6.67
CA PRO A 73 -28.71 -0.25 -6.40
C PRO A 73 -29.21 -0.14 -4.94
N GLU A 74 -29.64 -1.26 -4.36
CA GLU A 74 -30.10 -1.33 -2.97
C GLU A 74 -28.96 -1.12 -1.97
N GLN A 75 -27.80 -1.75 -2.23
CA GLN A 75 -26.59 -1.56 -1.41
C GLN A 75 -26.09 -0.12 -1.51
N LYS A 76 -26.13 0.47 -2.70
CA LYS A 76 -25.74 1.86 -2.93
C LYS A 76 -26.65 2.83 -2.18
N ALA A 77 -27.96 2.59 -2.18
CA ALA A 77 -28.92 3.39 -1.40
C ALA A 77 -28.66 3.31 0.11
N LYS A 78 -28.27 2.12 0.64
CA LYS A 78 -27.85 1.96 2.03
C LYS A 78 -26.52 2.66 2.30
N ALA A 79 -25.54 2.55 1.39
CA ALA A 79 -24.24 3.18 1.53
C ALA A 79 -24.33 4.71 1.62
N LEU A 80 -25.16 5.34 0.78
CA LEU A 80 -25.40 6.79 0.81
C LEU A 80 -26.06 7.26 2.12
N LYS A 81 -26.82 6.37 2.79
CA LYS A 81 -27.39 6.64 4.12
C LYS A 81 -26.45 6.27 5.27
N GLY A 82 -25.23 5.83 4.98
CA GLY A 82 -24.29 5.36 6.00
C GLY A 82 -24.63 4.01 6.65
N GLN A 83 -25.50 3.22 6.03
CA GLN A 83 -26.02 1.94 6.55
C GLN A 83 -25.37 0.71 5.91
N TYR A 84 -24.28 0.89 5.16
CA TYR A 84 -23.53 -0.20 4.56
C TYR A 84 -22.19 -0.41 5.29
N ASN A 85 -21.86 -1.68 5.57
CA ASN A 85 -20.61 -2.02 6.25
C ASN A 85 -19.47 -2.17 5.25
N PHE A 86 -18.69 -1.10 5.06
CA PHE A 86 -17.49 -1.10 4.20
C PHE A 86 -16.27 -1.76 4.86
N ASP A 87 -16.33 -2.04 6.14
CA ASP A 87 -15.24 -2.67 6.90
C ASP A 87 -15.36 -4.21 6.95
N HIS A 88 -16.44 -4.78 6.36
CA HIS A 88 -16.62 -6.22 6.23
C HIS A 88 -15.79 -6.79 5.08
N PRO A 89 -15.23 -8.02 5.20
CA PRO A 89 -14.46 -8.66 4.13
C PRO A 89 -15.20 -8.76 2.79
N ASP A 90 -16.51 -8.98 2.84
CA ASP A 90 -17.36 -9.09 1.64
C ASP A 90 -17.51 -7.77 0.87
N ALA A 91 -17.14 -6.64 1.46
CA ALA A 91 -17.15 -5.36 0.76
C ALA A 91 -16.05 -5.27 -0.31
N PHE A 92 -15.02 -6.10 -0.22
CA PHE A 92 -13.87 -6.09 -1.12
C PHE A 92 -13.96 -7.16 -2.20
N ASP A 93 -13.42 -6.83 -3.37
CA ASP A 93 -13.24 -7.73 -4.51
C ASP A 93 -11.91 -8.46 -4.38
N ASN A 94 -11.90 -9.52 -3.56
CA ASN A 94 -10.69 -10.27 -3.25
C ASN A 94 -10.11 -10.96 -4.49
N GLU A 95 -10.94 -11.37 -5.45
CA GLU A 95 -10.48 -12.01 -6.69
C GLU A 95 -9.73 -11.02 -7.57
N LEU A 96 -10.29 -9.82 -7.78
CA LEU A 96 -9.63 -8.76 -8.51
C LEU A 96 -8.32 -8.34 -7.82
N MET A 97 -8.33 -8.22 -6.50
CA MET A 97 -7.16 -7.88 -5.70
C MET A 97 -6.04 -8.91 -5.85
N HIS A 98 -6.36 -10.18 -5.67
CA HIS A 98 -5.40 -11.29 -5.83
C HIS A 98 -4.82 -11.31 -7.25
N ARG A 99 -5.67 -11.24 -8.29
CA ARG A 99 -5.24 -11.22 -9.69
C ARG A 99 -4.34 -10.02 -9.99
N THR A 100 -4.66 -8.85 -9.46
CA THR A 100 -3.85 -7.64 -9.66
C THR A 100 -2.48 -7.78 -9.02
N LEU A 101 -2.42 -8.22 -7.75
CA LEU A 101 -1.16 -8.45 -7.04
C LEU A 101 -0.31 -9.53 -7.71
N THR A 102 -0.91 -10.61 -8.20
CA THR A 102 -0.20 -11.67 -8.95
C THR A 102 0.50 -11.08 -10.18
N ARG A 103 -0.20 -10.27 -10.97
CA ARG A 103 0.40 -9.61 -12.15
C ARG A 103 1.51 -8.64 -11.77
N ILE A 104 1.37 -7.93 -10.65
CA ILE A 104 2.42 -7.06 -10.11
C ILE A 104 3.66 -7.86 -9.75
N VAL A 105 3.50 -9.00 -9.05
CA VAL A 105 4.61 -9.89 -8.68
C VAL A 105 5.30 -10.50 -9.91
N GLU A 106 4.55 -10.68 -11.01
CA GLU A 106 5.11 -11.10 -12.31
C GLU A 106 5.85 -9.96 -13.04
N GLY A 107 5.92 -8.76 -12.46
CA GLY A 107 6.57 -7.60 -13.09
C GLY A 107 5.78 -6.99 -14.24
N ARG A 108 4.47 -7.17 -14.29
CA ARG A 108 3.61 -6.65 -15.35
C ARG A 108 3.02 -5.29 -14.98
N THR A 109 2.84 -4.46 -15.98
CA THR A 109 1.98 -3.27 -15.87
C THR A 109 0.54 -3.70 -15.63
N VAL A 110 -0.14 -3.05 -14.68
CA VAL A 110 -1.53 -3.33 -14.32
C VAL A 110 -2.36 -2.05 -14.29
N GLU A 111 -3.63 -2.21 -14.55
CA GLU A 111 -4.63 -1.16 -14.34
C GLU A 111 -5.37 -1.44 -13.04
N VAL A 112 -5.36 -0.45 -12.14
CA VAL A 112 -6.00 -0.52 -10.84
C VAL A 112 -7.23 0.38 -10.84
N PRO A 113 -8.39 -0.08 -10.34
CA PRO A 113 -9.60 0.73 -10.28
C PRO A 113 -9.38 2.03 -9.52
N THR A 114 -10.11 3.06 -9.90
CA THR A 114 -10.28 4.28 -9.10
C THR A 114 -11.65 4.22 -8.42
N TYR A 115 -11.67 4.42 -7.10
CA TYR A 115 -12.89 4.37 -6.31
C TYR A 115 -13.26 5.75 -5.78
N ASP A 116 -14.52 6.14 -6.01
CA ASP A 116 -15.07 7.38 -5.48
C ASP A 116 -15.82 7.11 -4.17
N PHE A 117 -15.30 7.69 -3.08
CA PHE A 117 -15.88 7.56 -1.74
C PHE A 117 -17.13 8.42 -1.51
N VAL A 118 -17.42 9.36 -2.40
CA VAL A 118 -18.62 10.20 -2.29
C VAL A 118 -19.83 9.46 -2.88
N THR A 119 -19.66 8.91 -4.07
CA THR A 119 -20.72 8.18 -4.77
C THR A 119 -20.73 6.69 -4.49
N HIS A 120 -19.77 6.19 -3.71
CA HIS A 120 -19.56 4.76 -3.40
C HIS A 120 -19.56 3.90 -4.66
N SER A 121 -18.76 4.29 -5.65
CA SER A 121 -18.67 3.59 -6.94
C SER A 121 -17.27 3.59 -7.52
N ARG A 122 -16.97 2.58 -8.34
CA ARG A 122 -15.78 2.58 -9.19
C ARG A 122 -15.98 3.56 -10.33
N LEU A 123 -14.99 4.39 -10.58
CA LEU A 123 -14.96 5.27 -11.74
C LEU A 123 -14.59 4.46 -13.01
N ALA A 124 -14.93 5.02 -14.17
CA ALA A 124 -14.47 4.45 -15.44
C ALA A 124 -12.96 4.58 -15.65
N GLU A 125 -12.35 5.56 -14.98
CA GLU A 125 -10.91 5.79 -15.01
C GLU A 125 -10.17 4.75 -14.17
N THR A 126 -9.07 4.25 -14.71
CA THR A 126 -8.13 3.37 -14.01
C THR A 126 -6.79 4.07 -13.81
N THR A 127 -6.06 3.66 -12.81
CA THR A 127 -4.66 4.10 -12.61
C THR A 127 -3.73 3.02 -13.15
N VAL A 128 -2.87 3.38 -14.09
CA VAL A 128 -1.83 2.49 -14.59
C VAL A 128 -0.69 2.43 -13.58
N VAL A 129 -0.34 1.23 -13.15
CA VAL A 129 0.78 0.95 -12.25
C VAL A 129 1.83 0.18 -13.01
N TYR A 130 3.00 0.78 -13.12
CA TYR A 130 4.16 0.18 -13.78
C TYR A 130 4.94 -0.71 -12.80
N PRO A 131 5.76 -1.65 -13.32
CA PRO A 131 6.63 -2.47 -12.50
C PRO A 131 7.53 -1.62 -11.59
N ALA A 132 7.62 -2.02 -10.31
CA ALA A 132 8.44 -1.35 -9.30
C ALA A 132 9.27 -2.36 -8.53
N ASP A 133 10.38 -1.91 -7.92
CA ASP A 133 11.25 -2.80 -7.11
C ASP A 133 10.60 -3.13 -5.76
N VAL A 134 9.86 -2.17 -5.21
CA VAL A 134 9.11 -2.33 -3.95
C VAL A 134 7.65 -1.92 -4.15
N VAL A 135 6.74 -2.74 -3.67
CA VAL A 135 5.31 -2.44 -3.66
C VAL A 135 4.77 -2.51 -2.24
N LEU A 136 4.24 -1.39 -1.77
CA LEU A 136 3.50 -1.30 -0.51
C LEU A 136 2.01 -1.48 -0.81
N PHE A 137 1.40 -2.50 -0.22
CA PHE A 137 -0.04 -2.72 -0.30
C PHE A 137 -0.67 -2.49 1.07
N GLU A 138 -1.45 -1.42 1.23
CA GLU A 138 -2.01 -1.02 2.50
C GLU A 138 -3.53 -1.16 2.55
N GLY A 139 -4.06 -1.51 3.72
CA GLY A 139 -5.50 -1.56 3.94
C GLY A 139 -5.90 -2.13 5.28
N ILE A 140 -7.20 -2.14 5.53
CA ILE A 140 -7.73 -2.63 6.81
C ILE A 140 -7.77 -4.15 6.90
N LEU A 141 -7.91 -4.86 5.76
CA LEU A 141 -8.10 -6.30 5.69
C LEU A 141 -7.09 -7.01 4.77
N VAL A 142 -5.92 -6.41 4.53
CA VAL A 142 -4.91 -6.98 3.62
C VAL A 142 -4.35 -8.32 4.10
N PHE A 143 -4.46 -8.64 5.39
CA PHE A 143 -4.05 -9.93 5.97
C PHE A 143 -5.21 -10.90 6.20
N TYR A 144 -6.44 -10.55 5.81
CA TYR A 144 -7.60 -11.38 6.04
C TYR A 144 -7.58 -12.62 5.13
N SER A 145 -7.46 -12.46 3.82
CA SER A 145 -7.32 -13.57 2.87
C SER A 145 -5.94 -14.21 3.00
N GLN A 146 -5.90 -15.54 3.17
CA GLN A 146 -4.65 -16.29 3.23
C GLN A 146 -3.88 -16.18 1.91
N GLU A 147 -4.56 -16.31 0.78
CA GLU A 147 -3.94 -16.25 -0.54
C GLU A 147 -3.20 -14.93 -0.77
N ILE A 148 -3.82 -13.81 -0.37
CA ILE A 148 -3.20 -12.47 -0.47
C ILE A 148 -2.09 -12.33 0.55
N ARG A 149 -2.31 -12.77 1.79
CA ARG A 149 -1.33 -12.68 2.88
C ARG A 149 -0.02 -13.41 2.56
N ASP A 150 -0.12 -14.57 1.91
CA ASP A 150 1.04 -15.40 1.57
C ASP A 150 1.87 -14.83 0.41
N MET A 151 1.36 -13.81 -0.29
CA MET A 151 2.12 -13.09 -1.31
C MET A 151 3.11 -12.07 -0.72
N PHE A 152 2.92 -11.63 0.52
CA PHE A 152 3.77 -10.61 1.14
C PHE A 152 5.10 -11.19 1.64
N HIS A 153 6.19 -10.53 1.27
CA HIS A 153 7.53 -10.81 1.78
C HIS A 153 7.74 -10.24 3.19
N LEU A 154 7.03 -9.14 3.50
CA LEU A 154 7.05 -8.49 4.81
C LEU A 154 5.63 -8.00 5.16
N ARG A 155 5.20 -8.25 6.40
CA ARG A 155 3.86 -7.91 6.90
C ARG A 155 3.98 -7.00 8.10
N LEU A 156 3.50 -5.76 7.93
CA LEU A 156 3.52 -4.73 8.97
C LEU A 156 2.10 -4.52 9.51
N PHE A 157 1.93 -4.53 10.82
CA PHE A 157 0.65 -4.19 11.45
C PHE A 157 0.78 -2.88 12.22
N VAL A 158 0.01 -1.87 11.83
CA VAL A 158 -0.02 -0.55 12.48
C VAL A 158 -1.04 -0.60 13.60
N ASP A 159 -0.55 -0.73 14.82
CA ASP A 159 -1.34 -0.89 16.03
C ASP A 159 -1.51 0.46 16.73
N THR A 160 -2.74 0.94 16.79
CA THR A 160 -3.09 2.24 17.40
C THR A 160 -4.36 2.05 18.20
N ASP A 161 -4.37 2.61 19.39
CA ASP A 161 -5.48 2.52 20.35
C ASP A 161 -6.79 3.02 19.73
N SER A 162 -7.90 2.42 20.12
CA SER A 162 -9.22 2.65 19.50
C SER A 162 -9.73 4.08 19.67
N ASP A 163 -9.46 4.72 20.81
CA ASP A 163 -9.80 6.11 21.11
C ASP A 163 -9.02 7.10 20.21
N VAL A 164 -7.72 6.86 20.04
CA VAL A 164 -6.88 7.64 19.12
C VAL A 164 -7.35 7.49 17.68
N ARG A 165 -7.69 6.27 17.25
CA ARG A 165 -8.23 6.01 15.91
C ARG A 165 -9.58 6.71 15.71
N LEU A 166 -10.47 6.66 16.71
CA LEU A 166 -11.75 7.33 16.66
C LEU A 166 -11.58 8.85 16.54
N SER A 167 -10.72 9.45 17.37
CA SER A 167 -10.46 10.88 17.34
C SER A 167 -9.94 11.33 15.97
N ARG A 168 -8.97 10.61 15.40
CA ARG A 168 -8.42 10.88 14.06
C ARG A 168 -9.48 10.71 12.97
N ARG A 169 -10.34 9.67 13.08
CA ARG A 169 -11.43 9.45 12.14
C ARG A 169 -12.44 10.59 12.17
N VAL A 170 -12.84 11.05 13.35
CA VAL A 170 -13.76 12.17 13.50
C VAL A 170 -13.20 13.42 12.82
N LEU A 171 -11.96 13.80 13.15
CA LEU A 171 -11.31 14.98 12.55
C LEU A 171 -11.26 14.88 11.01
N ARG A 172 -10.86 13.74 10.48
CA ARG A 172 -10.76 13.51 9.04
C ARG A 172 -12.12 13.57 8.35
N ASP A 173 -13.12 12.91 8.90
CA ASP A 173 -14.42 12.72 8.24
C ASP A 173 -15.28 13.99 8.37
N VAL A 174 -15.14 14.78 9.44
CA VAL A 174 -15.73 16.14 9.54
C VAL A 174 -15.16 17.07 8.47
N GLN A 175 -13.84 17.03 8.22
CA GLN A 175 -13.22 17.80 7.14
C GLN A 175 -13.73 17.40 5.75
N ARG A 176 -14.22 16.15 5.60
CA ARG A 176 -14.87 15.64 4.39
C ARG A 176 -16.35 15.98 4.30
N GLY A 177 -16.87 16.80 5.23
CA GLY A 177 -18.26 17.26 5.26
C GLY A 177 -19.25 16.26 5.85
N ARG A 178 -18.79 15.22 6.55
CA ARG A 178 -19.68 14.26 7.23
C ARG A 178 -20.15 14.81 8.56
N ASP A 179 -21.39 14.49 8.91
CA ASP A 179 -21.95 14.80 10.21
C ASP A 179 -21.37 13.94 11.33
N LEU A 180 -21.17 14.54 12.51
CA LEU A 180 -20.58 13.89 13.68
C LEU A 180 -21.42 12.69 14.16
N GLU A 181 -22.73 12.84 14.21
CA GLU A 181 -23.64 11.77 14.65
C GLU A 181 -23.54 10.57 13.69
N GLN A 182 -23.50 10.82 12.40
CA GLN A 182 -23.32 9.79 11.39
C GLN A 182 -21.97 9.07 11.54
N ILE A 183 -20.88 9.84 11.79
CA ILE A 183 -19.53 9.25 11.99
C ILE A 183 -19.51 8.34 13.20
N LEU A 184 -20.08 8.78 14.33
CA LEU A 184 -20.12 8.00 15.58
C LEU A 184 -21.00 6.77 15.44
N THR A 185 -22.18 6.90 14.84
CA THR A 185 -23.08 5.78 14.58
C THR A 185 -22.43 4.72 13.69
N GLN A 186 -21.80 5.11 12.59
CA GLN A 186 -21.07 4.18 11.73
C GLN A 186 -19.92 3.50 12.47
N TYR A 187 -19.19 4.26 13.30
CA TYR A 187 -18.06 3.70 14.03
C TYR A 187 -18.50 2.62 15.01
N THR A 188 -19.53 2.88 15.78
CA THR A 188 -20.03 1.94 16.80
C THR A 188 -20.75 0.74 16.18
N THR A 189 -21.49 0.95 15.09
CA THR A 189 -22.31 -0.10 14.45
C THR A 189 -21.49 -1.02 13.56
N PHE A 190 -20.53 -0.48 12.81
CA PHE A 190 -19.81 -1.24 11.76
C PHE A 190 -18.30 -1.28 11.98
N VAL A 191 -17.66 -0.11 12.14
CA VAL A 191 -16.20 0.00 12.05
C VAL A 191 -15.51 -0.70 13.22
N LYS A 192 -15.96 -0.44 14.45
CA LYS A 192 -15.38 -1.07 15.65
C LYS A 192 -15.61 -2.58 15.66
N PRO A 193 -16.85 -3.09 15.50
CA PRO A 193 -17.09 -4.53 15.45
C PRO A 193 -16.29 -5.23 14.34
N ALA A 194 -16.28 -4.69 13.13
CA ALA A 194 -15.53 -5.27 12.01
C ALA A 194 -14.01 -5.27 12.27
N PHE A 195 -13.48 -4.22 12.91
CA PHE A 195 -12.08 -4.22 13.31
C PHE A 195 -11.77 -5.35 14.30
N GLU A 196 -12.58 -5.51 15.33
CA GLU A 196 -12.40 -6.54 16.38
C GLU A 196 -12.55 -7.95 15.82
N GLU A 197 -13.47 -8.15 14.87
CA GLU A 197 -13.77 -9.46 14.28
C GLU A 197 -12.81 -9.85 13.15
N PHE A 198 -12.50 -8.93 12.23
CA PHE A 198 -11.79 -9.27 10.99
C PHE A 198 -10.37 -8.73 10.90
N CYS A 199 -10.09 -7.53 11.43
CA CYS A 199 -8.78 -6.89 11.31
C CYS A 199 -7.83 -7.28 12.44
N LEU A 200 -8.25 -7.08 13.70
CA LEU A 200 -7.43 -7.31 14.88
C LEU A 200 -6.87 -8.74 14.99
N PRO A 201 -7.65 -9.80 14.71
CA PRO A 201 -7.14 -11.16 14.75
C PRO A 201 -6.01 -11.44 13.75
N THR A 202 -5.90 -10.63 12.69
CA THR A 202 -4.84 -10.78 11.68
C THR A 202 -3.48 -10.24 12.14
N LYS A 203 -3.45 -9.48 13.23
CA LYS A 203 -2.21 -8.96 13.86
C LYS A 203 -1.20 -10.07 14.15
N LYS A 204 -1.67 -11.28 14.47
CA LYS A 204 -0.82 -12.46 14.72
C LYS A 204 0.02 -12.89 13.51
N TYR A 205 -0.35 -12.47 12.30
CA TYR A 205 0.36 -12.81 11.07
C TYR A 205 1.42 -11.76 10.69
N ALA A 206 1.50 -10.65 11.44
CA ALA A 206 2.48 -9.62 11.17
C ALA A 206 3.89 -10.03 11.59
N ASP A 207 4.86 -9.73 10.74
CA ASP A 207 6.29 -9.91 11.04
C ASP A 207 6.77 -8.77 11.96
N VAL A 208 6.19 -7.56 11.79
CA VAL A 208 6.49 -6.39 12.63
C VAL A 208 5.20 -5.68 13.04
N ILE A 209 5.07 -5.36 14.32
CA ILE A 209 3.99 -4.51 14.85
C ILE A 209 4.56 -3.13 15.10
N ILE A 210 3.91 -2.11 14.53
CA ILE A 210 4.24 -0.70 14.72
C ILE A 210 3.24 -0.11 15.75
N PRO A 211 3.63 -0.03 17.03
CA PRO A 211 2.71 0.44 18.06
C PRO A 211 2.54 1.96 17.96
N ARG A 212 1.33 2.44 18.29
CA ARG A 212 0.93 3.86 18.26
C ARG A 212 1.01 4.53 16.87
N GLY A 213 1.19 3.76 15.80
CA GLY A 213 1.24 4.28 14.45
C GLY A 213 2.26 5.41 14.28
N VAL A 214 1.80 6.55 13.77
CA VAL A 214 2.66 7.71 13.44
C VAL A 214 3.37 8.32 14.65
N ASP A 215 2.73 8.28 15.83
CA ASP A 215 3.28 8.93 17.05
C ASP A 215 4.53 8.22 17.55
N ASN A 216 4.74 6.97 17.18
CA ASN A 216 5.91 6.19 17.55
C ASN A 216 7.01 6.20 16.47
N MET A 217 6.84 6.95 15.40
CA MET A 217 7.83 7.08 14.32
C MET A 217 9.00 8.01 14.69
N GLY A 218 9.26 8.19 16.00
CA GLY A 218 10.52 8.72 16.49
C GLY A 218 11.70 7.92 15.96
N LYS A 219 12.89 8.52 15.99
CA LYS A 219 14.15 8.15 15.32
C LYS A 219 14.60 6.65 15.36
N ASN A 220 13.87 5.75 16.02
CA ASN A 220 14.34 4.40 16.34
C ASN A 220 13.58 3.21 15.73
N TRP A 221 12.51 3.40 14.94
CA TRP A 221 11.74 2.27 14.40
C TRP A 221 12.37 1.64 13.14
N ALA A 222 13.11 2.43 12.36
CA ALA A 222 13.79 1.97 11.14
C ALA A 222 14.79 0.82 11.39
N TRP A 223 15.31 0.73 12.61
CA TRP A 223 16.23 -0.32 13.04
C TRP A 223 15.58 -1.70 13.18
N ARG A 224 14.26 -1.77 13.20
CA ARG A 224 13.49 -3.02 13.37
C ARG A 224 13.03 -3.62 12.05
N LEU A 225 13.23 -2.92 10.95
CA LEU A 225 12.97 -3.49 9.63
C LEU A 225 14.15 -4.41 9.27
N PRO A 226 13.88 -5.64 8.77
CA PRO A 226 14.93 -6.47 8.21
C PRO A 226 15.59 -5.71 7.04
N PRO A 227 16.89 -5.90 6.82
CA PRO A 227 17.55 -5.27 5.68
C PRO A 227 16.87 -5.71 4.39
N LEU A 228 16.61 -4.76 3.51
CA LEU A 228 16.14 -5.07 2.16
C LEU A 228 17.14 -6.01 1.50
N PRO A 229 16.69 -6.92 0.63
CA PRO A 229 17.60 -7.79 -0.11
C PRO A 229 18.63 -6.93 -0.84
N PRO A 230 19.92 -7.35 -0.88
CA PRO A 230 20.98 -6.58 -1.51
C PRO A 230 20.64 -6.31 -2.97
N GLU A 231 20.94 -5.08 -3.43
CA GLU A 231 20.77 -4.71 -4.83
C GLU A 231 21.50 -5.71 -5.73
N PRO A 232 20.84 -6.25 -6.77
CA PRO A 232 21.49 -7.13 -7.72
C PRO A 232 22.55 -6.33 -8.47
N GLY A 233 23.83 -6.63 -8.19
CA GLY A 233 24.96 -6.01 -8.91
C GLY A 233 26.06 -5.41 -8.06
N SER A 234 25.91 -5.26 -6.75
CA SER A 234 27.01 -4.85 -5.87
C SER A 234 28.00 -6.01 -5.64
N ARG A 235 28.71 -6.42 -6.69
CA ARG A 235 29.91 -7.24 -6.50
C ARG A 235 30.94 -6.34 -5.81
N HIS A 236 31.33 -6.72 -4.58
CA HIS A 236 32.53 -6.19 -3.95
C HIS A 236 33.68 -6.29 -4.94
N ARG A 237 34.17 -5.16 -5.43
CA ARG A 237 35.49 -5.12 -6.05
C ARG A 237 36.51 -5.38 -4.92
N PRO A 238 37.32 -6.44 -4.99
CA PRO A 238 38.41 -6.59 -4.06
C PRO A 238 39.36 -5.39 -4.27
N SER A 239 39.63 -4.65 -3.20
CA SER A 239 40.65 -3.61 -3.20
C SER A 239 42.01 -4.30 -3.40
N CYS A 240 42.58 -4.17 -4.59
CA CYS A 240 44.00 -4.46 -4.79
C CYS A 240 44.78 -3.39 -4.03
N ARG A 241 45.23 -3.74 -2.82
CA ARG A 241 46.37 -3.03 -2.21
C ARG A 241 47.61 -3.52 -2.94
N GLY A 242 48.17 -2.67 -3.78
CA GLY A 242 49.51 -2.86 -4.32
C GLY A 242 50.55 -2.67 -3.23
N SER A 243 51.47 -3.57 -3.26
CA SER A 243 52.76 -3.52 -2.54
C SER A 243 53.66 -2.46 -3.13
#